data_c5920a9b883bf4a18025743d3a5e072a
#
_entry.id   c5920a9b883bf4a18025743d3a5e072a
#
_cell.length_a   1.000
_cell.length_b   1.000
_cell.length_c   1.000
_cell.angle_alpha   90.00
_cell.angle_beta   90.00
_cell.angle_gamma   90.00
#
_symmetry.space_group_name_H-M   'P 1'
#
loop_
_entity.id
_entity.type
_entity.pdbx_description
1 polymer ?
#
loop_
_entity_poly.entity_id
_entity_poly.type
_entity_poly.pdbx_seq_one_letter_code
_entity_poly.pdbx_strand_id
1 'polypeptide(L)'
;MQILEGQFSADDSARLCRNYRYAAERMTRIMAGWIALTPELSAKLLLGRHVWDNAQHADAWGRRLPELRAHAQESEPANDAFVAFMDAIEAPEAPGETAERLAGVYRVLKPHLLAVYVKHLESANPIYEPPTCRILARCIEDERRHIGAGETILRHLTAAPDVQARVAAWQAKLAGMLEAALGVTGQGVPPTAGAHASATPPLTDDASEFIRLERAGEKWSIPEDLETRVHAFGDVLVACDGVALGRFLDAAPDAALLLALKDVRLARHQMAAFAKLGRHRIVKYRLEGARGTVTLNARWAQGESGWRVGALDLVKI
;
A
#
# COMPACT_ATOMS: atom_id res chain seq x y z
N MET A 1 49.23 -9.25 -2.33
CA MET A 1 48.44 -8.64 -3.44
C MET A 1 47.05 -9.27 -3.35
N GLN A 2 46.06 -8.52 -2.94
CA GLN A 2 44.68 -8.99 -2.87
C GLN A 2 44.18 -9.12 -4.30
N ILE A 3 43.76 -10.31 -4.70
CA ILE A 3 43.16 -10.51 -6.03
C ILE A 3 41.83 -9.78 -6.04
N LEU A 4 41.70 -8.75 -6.89
CA LEU A 4 40.48 -7.98 -7.06
C LEU A 4 39.55 -8.68 -8.04
N GLU A 5 39.01 -9.83 -7.61
CA GLU A 5 37.96 -10.53 -8.35
C GLU A 5 36.62 -9.87 -8.04
N GLY A 6 35.91 -9.38 -9.07
CA GLY A 6 34.53 -8.95 -8.96
C GLY A 6 33.66 -10.17 -8.72
N GLN A 7 32.73 -10.10 -7.77
CA GLN A 7 31.78 -11.19 -7.49
C GLN A 7 30.68 -11.28 -8.54
N PHE A 8 30.34 -10.15 -9.17
CA PHE A 8 29.30 -10.08 -10.18
C PHE A 8 29.84 -9.56 -11.50
N SER A 9 29.38 -10.13 -12.60
CA SER A 9 29.52 -9.53 -13.92
C SER A 9 28.66 -8.25 -14.03
N ALA A 10 28.93 -7.40 -15.02
CA ALA A 10 28.09 -6.24 -15.30
C ALA A 10 26.64 -6.67 -15.60
N ASP A 11 26.45 -7.78 -16.31
CA ASP A 11 25.14 -8.33 -16.65
C ASP A 11 24.41 -8.87 -15.42
N ASP A 12 25.11 -9.54 -14.49
CA ASP A 12 24.51 -10.01 -13.24
C ASP A 12 24.10 -8.83 -12.37
N SER A 13 24.96 -7.82 -12.22
CA SER A 13 24.64 -6.60 -11.48
C SER A 13 23.45 -5.86 -12.10
N ALA A 14 23.38 -5.76 -13.45
CA ALA A 14 22.26 -5.16 -14.15
C ALA A 14 20.95 -5.93 -13.92
N ARG A 15 20.99 -7.27 -14.00
CA ARG A 15 19.83 -8.13 -13.71
C ARG A 15 19.33 -7.92 -12.28
N LEU A 16 20.20 -7.92 -11.29
CA LEU A 16 19.83 -7.66 -9.90
C LEU A 16 19.20 -6.27 -9.73
N CYS A 17 19.79 -5.24 -10.36
CA CYS A 17 19.22 -3.88 -10.33
C CYS A 17 17.81 -3.83 -10.93
N ARG A 18 17.54 -4.52 -12.06
CA ARG A 18 16.20 -4.60 -12.67
C ARG A 18 15.20 -5.29 -11.74
N ASN A 19 15.60 -6.39 -11.09
CA ASN A 19 14.74 -7.11 -10.14
C ASN A 19 14.42 -6.24 -8.90
N TYR A 20 15.39 -5.55 -8.35
CA TYR A 20 15.17 -4.63 -7.21
C TYR A 20 14.27 -3.46 -7.59
N ARG A 21 14.51 -2.89 -8.77
CA ARG A 21 13.67 -1.83 -9.31
C ARG A 21 12.22 -2.30 -9.47
N TYR A 22 12.02 -3.48 -10.05
CA TYR A 22 10.67 -4.05 -10.21
C TYR A 22 9.94 -4.14 -8.86
N ALA A 23 10.59 -4.71 -7.84
CA ALA A 23 9.98 -4.82 -6.51
C ALA A 23 9.65 -3.44 -5.91
N ALA A 24 10.58 -2.47 -5.99
CA ALA A 24 10.38 -1.13 -5.47
C ALA A 24 9.28 -0.36 -6.22
N GLU A 25 9.23 -0.49 -7.54
CA GLU A 25 8.21 0.14 -8.40
C GLU A 25 6.82 -0.44 -8.14
N ARG A 26 6.69 -1.78 -8.10
CA ARG A 26 5.44 -2.46 -7.75
C ARG A 26 4.97 -2.06 -6.35
N MET A 27 5.87 -2.07 -5.36
CA MET A 27 5.55 -1.66 -3.99
C MET A 27 5.08 -0.21 -3.92
N THR A 28 5.71 0.71 -4.68
CA THR A 28 5.28 2.11 -4.78
C THR A 28 3.83 2.21 -5.27
N ARG A 29 3.47 1.49 -6.35
CA ARG A 29 2.12 1.51 -6.93
C ARG A 29 1.09 0.91 -5.97
N ILE A 30 1.38 -0.26 -5.38
CA ILE A 30 0.52 -0.97 -4.43
C ILE A 30 0.23 -0.09 -3.21
N MET A 31 1.27 0.41 -2.55
CA MET A 31 1.11 1.22 -1.34
C MET A 31 0.42 2.55 -1.61
N ALA A 32 0.70 3.20 -2.75
CA ALA A 32 0.01 4.43 -3.15
C ALA A 32 -1.49 4.19 -3.38
N GLY A 33 -1.86 3.10 -4.04
CA GLY A 33 -3.25 2.69 -4.23
C GLY A 33 -3.97 2.45 -2.90
N TRP A 34 -3.31 1.84 -1.94
CA TRP A 34 -3.88 1.56 -0.63
C TRP A 34 -4.15 2.80 0.24
N ILE A 35 -3.46 3.91 0.03
CA ILE A 35 -3.69 5.15 0.82
C ILE A 35 -5.17 5.54 0.78
N ALA A 36 -5.82 5.42 -0.38
CA ALA A 36 -7.24 5.73 -0.53
C ALA A 36 -8.16 4.69 0.13
N LEU A 37 -7.73 3.42 0.17
CA LEU A 37 -8.52 2.29 0.66
C LEU A 37 -8.38 2.05 2.17
N THR A 38 -7.37 2.64 2.81
CA THR A 38 -7.05 2.44 4.22
C THR A 38 -7.86 3.40 5.08
N PRO A 39 -8.68 2.96 6.03
CA PRO A 39 -9.43 3.85 6.92
C PRO A 39 -8.56 4.48 8.02
N GLU A 40 -7.59 3.74 8.57
CA GLU A 40 -6.77 4.16 9.69
C GLU A 40 -5.78 5.26 9.29
N LEU A 41 -5.82 6.38 10.00
CA LEU A 41 -4.98 7.55 9.69
C LEU A 41 -3.49 7.24 9.89
N SER A 42 -3.14 6.49 10.94
CA SER A 42 -1.76 6.10 11.23
C SER A 42 -1.15 5.30 10.09
N ALA A 43 -1.90 4.34 9.55
CA ALA A 43 -1.49 3.54 8.41
C ALA A 43 -1.38 4.37 7.13
N LYS A 44 -2.31 5.32 6.88
CA LYS A 44 -2.24 6.24 5.74
C LYS A 44 -0.96 7.08 5.75
N LEU A 45 -0.62 7.65 6.91
CA LEU A 45 0.56 8.49 7.06
C LEU A 45 1.84 7.68 6.84
N LEU A 46 1.88 6.45 7.38
CA LEU A 46 2.99 5.53 7.17
C LEU A 46 3.15 5.18 5.68
N LEU A 47 2.07 4.77 5.02
CA LEU A 47 2.08 4.44 3.58
C LEU A 47 2.55 5.62 2.75
N GLY A 48 2.02 6.83 2.99
CA GLY A 48 2.39 8.03 2.25
C GLY A 48 3.89 8.36 2.34
N ARG A 49 4.48 8.19 3.52
CA ARG A 49 5.92 8.39 3.73
C ARG A 49 6.74 7.35 3.00
N HIS A 50 6.42 6.07 3.16
CA HIS A 50 7.21 4.99 2.59
C HIS A 50 7.03 4.84 1.06
N VAL A 51 5.91 5.28 0.48
CA VAL A 51 5.73 5.38 -0.98
C VAL A 51 6.82 6.26 -1.59
N TRP A 52 7.12 7.40 -0.97
CA TRP A 52 8.17 8.30 -1.45
C TRP A 52 9.54 7.62 -1.43
N ASP A 53 9.91 6.96 -0.33
CA ASP A 53 11.21 6.29 -0.20
C ASP A 53 11.34 5.14 -1.21
N ASN A 54 10.30 4.33 -1.39
CA ASN A 54 10.29 3.25 -2.40
C ASN A 54 10.43 3.82 -3.84
N ALA A 55 9.81 4.95 -4.14
CA ALA A 55 9.99 5.61 -5.43
C ALA A 55 11.43 6.09 -5.65
N GLN A 56 12.09 6.60 -4.59
CA GLN A 56 13.51 6.95 -4.63
C GLN A 56 14.40 5.73 -4.85
N HIS A 57 14.08 4.58 -4.21
CA HIS A 57 14.80 3.33 -4.46
C HIS A 57 14.65 2.88 -5.91
N ALA A 58 13.44 2.88 -6.45
CA ALA A 58 13.20 2.52 -7.85
C ALA A 58 13.97 3.42 -8.82
N ASP A 59 14.01 4.74 -8.58
CA ASP A 59 14.77 5.70 -9.40
C ASP A 59 16.28 5.46 -9.29
N ALA A 60 16.79 5.22 -8.08
CA ALA A 60 18.23 4.97 -7.86
C ALA A 60 18.69 3.70 -8.60
N TRP A 61 17.94 2.62 -8.53
CA TRP A 61 18.23 1.40 -9.29
C TRP A 61 18.15 1.63 -10.80
N GLY A 62 17.14 2.36 -11.27
CA GLY A 62 16.97 2.66 -12.69
C GLY A 62 18.11 3.53 -13.27
N ARG A 63 18.62 4.48 -12.47
CA ARG A 63 19.78 5.31 -12.85
C ARG A 63 21.11 4.55 -12.84
N ARG A 64 21.21 3.48 -12.07
CA ARG A 64 22.41 2.62 -12.05
C ARG A 64 22.57 1.82 -13.33
N LEU A 65 21.49 1.43 -14.01
CA LEU A 65 21.50 0.52 -15.15
C LEU A 65 22.39 0.97 -16.33
N PRO A 66 22.40 2.23 -16.79
CA PRO A 66 23.28 2.66 -17.89
C PRO A 66 24.77 2.46 -17.60
N GLU A 67 25.19 2.63 -16.35
CA GLU A 67 26.57 2.39 -15.95
C GLU A 67 26.96 0.90 -15.99
N LEU A 68 25.95 0.02 -16.02
CA LEU A 68 26.07 -1.42 -16.19
C LEU A 68 25.76 -1.88 -17.63
N ARG A 69 25.76 -0.96 -18.59
CA ARG A 69 25.48 -1.21 -20.02
C ARG A 69 24.06 -1.74 -20.30
N ALA A 70 23.12 -1.48 -19.41
CA ALA A 70 21.69 -1.79 -19.58
C ALA A 70 20.88 -0.51 -19.89
N HIS A 71 19.63 -0.69 -20.34
CA HIS A 71 18.76 0.46 -20.61
C HIS A 71 18.34 1.15 -19.31
N ALA A 72 18.36 2.49 -19.34
CA ALA A 72 17.91 3.30 -18.22
C ALA A 72 16.45 2.97 -17.86
N GLN A 73 16.16 2.93 -16.57
CA GLN A 73 14.80 2.72 -16.05
C GLN A 73 14.13 1.39 -16.47
N GLU A 74 14.89 0.41 -16.92
CA GLU A 74 14.39 -0.93 -17.18
C GLU A 74 13.98 -1.63 -15.88
N SER A 75 12.85 -2.33 -15.90
CA SER A 75 12.24 -2.98 -14.74
C SER A 75 11.80 -4.38 -15.14
N GLU A 76 12.30 -5.40 -14.45
CA GLU A 76 12.06 -6.80 -14.81
C GLU A 76 11.94 -7.66 -13.55
N PRO A 77 10.85 -8.48 -13.40
CA PRO A 77 10.76 -9.45 -12.33
C PRO A 77 11.77 -10.59 -12.54
N ALA A 78 12.15 -11.26 -11.45
CA ALA A 78 13.03 -12.42 -11.55
C ALA A 78 12.37 -13.60 -12.28
N ASN A 79 11.07 -13.77 -12.09
CA ASN A 79 10.24 -14.81 -12.69
C ASN A 79 8.74 -14.52 -12.49
N ASP A 80 7.87 -15.31 -13.16
CA ASP A 80 6.42 -15.19 -13.05
C ASP A 80 5.87 -15.50 -11.66
N ALA A 81 6.54 -16.35 -10.88
CA ALA A 81 6.13 -16.66 -9.52
C ALA A 81 6.31 -15.44 -8.60
N PHE A 82 7.34 -14.61 -8.83
CA PHE A 82 7.49 -13.35 -8.10
C PHE A 82 6.45 -12.30 -8.51
N VAL A 83 6.01 -12.30 -9.79
CA VAL A 83 4.88 -11.48 -10.24
C VAL A 83 3.63 -11.88 -9.48
N ALA A 84 3.29 -13.18 -9.45
CA ALA A 84 2.13 -13.71 -8.73
C ALA A 84 2.19 -13.42 -7.21
N PHE A 85 3.37 -13.44 -6.61
CA PHE A 85 3.57 -13.03 -5.22
C PHE A 85 3.23 -11.54 -5.01
N MET A 86 3.70 -10.65 -5.90
CA MET A 86 3.38 -9.21 -5.81
C MET A 86 1.89 -8.93 -6.03
N ASP A 87 1.25 -9.67 -6.95
CA ASP A 87 -0.20 -9.60 -7.16
C ASP A 87 -0.98 -10.08 -5.93
N ALA A 88 -0.50 -11.12 -5.25
CA ALA A 88 -1.08 -11.56 -3.99
C ALA A 88 -0.95 -10.51 -2.88
N ILE A 89 0.19 -9.82 -2.75
CA ILE A 89 0.35 -8.70 -1.81
C ILE A 89 -0.68 -7.60 -2.09
N GLU A 90 -0.94 -7.28 -3.36
CA GLU A 90 -1.87 -6.24 -3.78
C GLU A 90 -3.34 -6.60 -3.51
N ALA A 91 -3.68 -7.89 -3.49
CA ALA A 91 -5.05 -8.40 -3.49
C ALA A 91 -5.98 -7.92 -2.35
N PRO A 92 -5.52 -7.71 -1.08
CA PRO A 92 -6.40 -7.19 -0.04
C PRO A 92 -6.86 -5.76 -0.32
N GLU A 93 -8.14 -5.56 -0.66
CA GLU A 93 -8.71 -4.25 -0.99
C GLU A 93 -9.77 -3.77 0.03
N ALA A 94 -10.34 -4.67 0.83
CA ALA A 94 -11.39 -4.30 1.76
C ALA A 94 -10.88 -3.39 2.90
N PRO A 95 -11.68 -2.44 3.39
CA PRO A 95 -11.27 -1.53 4.47
C PRO A 95 -10.80 -2.26 5.74
N GLY A 96 -11.38 -3.41 6.06
CA GLY A 96 -11.00 -4.23 7.23
C GLY A 96 -9.74 -5.08 7.05
N GLU A 97 -9.05 -5.00 5.90
CA GLU A 97 -7.85 -5.79 5.57
C GLU A 97 -6.55 -4.96 5.67
N THR A 98 -6.59 -3.82 6.35
CA THR A 98 -5.39 -2.97 6.52
C THR A 98 -4.25 -3.71 7.19
N ALA A 99 -4.54 -4.53 8.19
CA ALA A 99 -3.52 -5.31 8.89
C ALA A 99 -2.85 -6.34 7.98
N GLU A 100 -3.62 -7.03 7.13
CA GLU A 100 -3.12 -7.98 6.12
C GLU A 100 -2.23 -7.27 5.08
N ARG A 101 -2.66 -6.10 4.57
CA ARG A 101 -1.86 -5.26 3.65
C ARG A 101 -0.50 -4.91 4.25
N LEU A 102 -0.51 -4.35 5.45
CA LEU A 102 0.73 -3.96 6.12
C LEU A 102 1.60 -5.18 6.47
N ALA A 103 1.01 -6.31 6.87
CA ALA A 103 1.78 -7.52 7.18
C ALA A 103 2.49 -8.07 5.94
N GLY A 104 1.84 -8.10 4.78
CA GLY A 104 2.47 -8.52 3.53
C GLY A 104 3.72 -7.70 3.20
N VAL A 105 3.65 -6.39 3.38
CA VAL A 105 4.78 -5.50 3.12
C VAL A 105 5.82 -5.55 4.24
N TYR A 106 5.43 -5.32 5.50
CA TYR A 106 6.39 -5.08 6.59
C TYR A 106 6.88 -6.33 7.30
N ARG A 107 6.17 -7.48 7.17
CA ARG A 107 6.60 -8.75 7.75
C ARG A 107 7.09 -9.78 6.75
N VAL A 108 6.81 -9.58 5.44
CA VAL A 108 7.24 -10.53 4.41
C VAL A 108 8.16 -9.87 3.39
N LEU A 109 7.68 -8.91 2.60
CA LEU A 109 8.46 -8.36 1.48
C LEU A 109 9.68 -7.55 1.94
N LYS A 110 9.51 -6.55 2.82
CA LYS A 110 10.60 -5.68 3.27
C LYS A 110 11.69 -6.41 4.06
N PRO A 111 11.39 -7.34 4.99
CA PRO A 111 12.41 -8.17 5.62
C PRO A 111 13.21 -9.01 4.62
N HIS A 112 12.55 -9.55 3.59
CA HIS A 112 13.21 -10.26 2.52
C HIS A 112 14.14 -9.34 1.71
N LEU A 113 13.67 -8.15 1.29
CA LEU A 113 14.49 -7.15 0.59
C LEU A 113 15.71 -6.76 1.42
N LEU A 114 15.51 -6.48 2.72
CA LEU A 114 16.60 -6.16 3.64
C LEU A 114 17.65 -7.27 3.66
N ALA A 115 17.24 -8.53 3.80
CA ALA A 115 18.17 -9.69 3.83
C ALA A 115 18.93 -9.83 2.50
N VAL A 116 18.24 -9.64 1.36
CA VAL A 116 18.87 -9.69 0.03
C VAL A 116 19.86 -8.55 -0.18
N TYR A 117 19.50 -7.31 0.23
CA TYR A 117 20.38 -6.15 0.12
C TYR A 117 21.64 -6.29 0.99
N VAL A 118 21.49 -6.79 2.22
CA VAL A 118 22.63 -7.07 3.11
C VAL A 118 23.55 -8.10 2.47
N LYS A 119 23.01 -9.24 2.01
CA LYS A 119 23.79 -10.28 1.34
C LYS A 119 24.49 -9.77 0.08
N HIS A 120 23.80 -8.93 -0.72
CA HIS A 120 24.41 -8.33 -1.91
C HIS A 120 25.54 -7.37 -1.53
N LEU A 121 25.36 -6.52 -0.52
CA LEU A 121 26.39 -5.58 -0.06
C LEU A 121 27.64 -6.30 0.45
N GLU A 122 27.47 -7.43 1.18
CA GLU A 122 28.57 -8.28 1.67
C GLU A 122 29.34 -8.95 0.52
N SER A 123 28.68 -9.22 -0.60
CA SER A 123 29.24 -9.89 -1.77
C SER A 123 29.76 -8.90 -2.83
N ALA A 124 29.30 -7.67 -2.85
CA ALA A 124 29.68 -6.67 -3.85
C ALA A 124 31.13 -6.23 -3.69
N ASN A 125 31.81 -6.03 -4.82
CA ASN A 125 33.20 -5.54 -4.79
C ASN A 125 33.21 -4.03 -4.54
N PRO A 126 33.78 -3.57 -3.40
CA PRO A 126 33.77 -2.16 -3.02
C PRO A 126 34.63 -1.25 -3.93
N ILE A 127 35.49 -1.85 -4.76
CA ILE A 127 36.38 -1.12 -5.68
C ILE A 127 35.68 -0.93 -7.04
N TYR A 128 35.02 -1.97 -7.55
CA TYR A 128 34.39 -1.94 -8.88
C TYR A 128 32.94 -1.50 -8.86
N GLU A 129 32.24 -1.65 -7.71
CA GLU A 129 30.82 -1.35 -7.58
C GLU A 129 30.47 -0.29 -6.51
N PRO A 130 31.29 0.77 -6.30
CA PRO A 130 30.97 1.78 -5.27
C PRO A 130 29.58 2.42 -5.43
N PRO A 131 29.04 2.68 -6.65
CA PRO A 131 27.70 3.21 -6.80
C PRO A 131 26.63 2.23 -6.32
N THR A 132 26.73 0.92 -6.66
CA THR A 132 25.83 -0.14 -6.19
C THR A 132 25.88 -0.26 -4.66
N CYS A 133 27.08 -0.28 -4.06
CA CYS A 133 27.24 -0.32 -2.61
C CYS A 133 26.55 0.88 -1.90
N ARG A 134 26.63 2.09 -2.45
CA ARG A 134 25.96 3.27 -1.89
C ARG A 134 24.43 3.16 -1.94
N ILE A 135 23.89 2.66 -3.05
CA ILE A 135 22.45 2.44 -3.18
C ILE A 135 21.98 1.38 -2.18
N LEU A 136 22.70 0.25 -2.10
CA LEU A 136 22.41 -0.83 -1.15
C LEU A 136 22.43 -0.33 0.30
N ALA A 137 23.46 0.42 0.69
CA ALA A 137 23.59 0.96 2.04
C ALA A 137 22.39 1.84 2.41
N ARG A 138 21.96 2.72 1.50
CA ARG A 138 20.77 3.55 1.67
C ARG A 138 19.50 2.70 1.79
N CYS A 139 19.28 1.78 0.87
CA CYS A 139 18.11 0.90 0.92
C CYS A 139 18.06 0.09 2.21
N ILE A 140 19.20 -0.44 2.70
CA ILE A 140 19.29 -1.18 3.96
C ILE A 140 18.87 -0.32 5.15
N GLU A 141 19.33 0.93 5.22
CA GLU A 141 18.96 1.87 6.27
C GLU A 141 17.45 2.16 6.25
N ASP A 142 16.92 2.50 5.07
CA ASP A 142 15.50 2.78 4.89
C ASP A 142 14.62 1.56 5.20
N GLU A 143 14.99 0.35 4.73
CA GLU A 143 14.21 -0.86 5.00
C GLU A 143 14.16 -1.20 6.50
N ARG A 144 15.26 -1.03 7.25
CA ARG A 144 15.27 -1.22 8.70
C ARG A 144 14.30 -0.26 9.40
N ARG A 145 14.31 1.00 9.01
CA ARG A 145 13.43 2.04 9.51
C ARG A 145 11.97 1.73 9.19
N HIS A 146 11.69 1.37 7.94
CA HIS A 146 10.34 1.02 7.48
C HIS A 146 9.76 -0.19 8.21
N ILE A 147 10.57 -1.24 8.42
CA ILE A 147 10.14 -2.44 9.15
C ILE A 147 9.80 -2.08 10.60
N GLY A 148 10.63 -1.28 11.28
CA GLY A 148 10.37 -0.84 12.64
C GLY A 148 9.09 -0.01 12.78
N ALA A 149 8.89 0.93 11.86
CA ALA A 149 7.68 1.75 11.81
C ALA A 149 6.43 0.91 11.48
N GLY A 150 6.52 0.05 10.48
CA GLY A 150 5.44 -0.84 10.08
C GLY A 150 5.01 -1.78 11.19
N GLU A 151 5.97 -2.37 11.90
CA GLU A 151 5.68 -3.24 13.05
C GLU A 151 5.01 -2.49 14.21
N THR A 152 5.35 -1.22 14.41
CA THR A 152 4.71 -0.38 15.43
C THR A 152 3.23 -0.14 15.11
N ILE A 153 2.90 0.18 13.85
CA ILE A 153 1.51 0.34 13.40
C ILE A 153 0.77 -1.00 13.40
N LEU A 154 1.41 -2.09 12.92
CA LEU A 154 0.80 -3.41 12.93
C LEU A 154 0.40 -3.87 14.32
N ARG A 155 1.25 -3.68 15.32
CA ARG A 155 0.90 -4.01 16.72
C ARG A 155 -0.32 -3.23 17.22
N HIS A 156 -0.45 -1.97 16.80
CA HIS A 156 -1.64 -1.17 17.12
C HIS A 156 -2.90 -1.74 16.45
N LEU A 157 -2.83 -2.13 15.18
CA LEU A 157 -3.98 -2.63 14.41
C LEU A 157 -4.36 -4.08 14.74
N THR A 158 -3.41 -4.89 15.22
CA THR A 158 -3.61 -6.31 15.51
C THR A 158 -3.85 -6.59 17.00
N ALA A 159 -4.48 -5.65 17.73
CA ALA A 159 -4.80 -5.87 19.14
C ALA A 159 -5.83 -6.99 19.37
N ALA A 160 -6.75 -7.20 18.43
CA ALA A 160 -7.79 -8.24 18.53
C ALA A 160 -7.27 -9.63 18.08
N PRO A 161 -7.59 -10.73 18.81
CA PRO A 161 -7.09 -12.07 18.50
C PRO A 161 -7.48 -12.62 17.14
N ASP A 162 -8.68 -12.30 16.66
CA ASP A 162 -9.16 -12.70 15.34
C ASP A 162 -8.36 -12.04 14.21
N VAL A 163 -8.01 -10.76 14.35
CA VAL A 163 -7.14 -10.05 13.42
C VAL A 163 -5.74 -10.66 13.43
N GLN A 164 -5.20 -10.99 14.61
CA GLN A 164 -3.90 -11.67 14.71
C GLN A 164 -3.89 -12.99 13.95
N ALA A 165 -4.94 -13.81 14.11
CA ALA A 165 -5.05 -15.11 13.42
C ALA A 165 -5.10 -14.95 11.90
N ARG A 166 -5.89 -13.99 11.37
CA ARG A 166 -5.96 -13.71 9.94
C ARG A 166 -4.61 -13.23 9.38
N VAL A 167 -3.97 -12.30 10.09
CA VAL A 167 -2.66 -11.78 9.70
C VAL A 167 -1.59 -12.88 9.70
N ALA A 168 -1.58 -13.77 10.70
CA ALA A 168 -0.65 -14.89 10.75
C ALA A 168 -0.84 -15.86 9.57
N ALA A 169 -2.08 -16.21 9.26
CA ALA A 169 -2.40 -17.07 8.10
C ALA A 169 -1.99 -16.41 6.78
N TRP A 170 -2.26 -15.11 6.64
CA TRP A 170 -1.87 -14.33 5.46
C TRP A 170 -0.35 -14.25 5.29
N GLN A 171 0.37 -13.97 6.36
CA GLN A 171 1.84 -13.95 6.38
C GLN A 171 2.43 -15.30 5.98
N ALA A 172 1.90 -16.41 6.51
CA ALA A 172 2.36 -17.77 6.17
C ALA A 172 2.13 -18.08 4.69
N LYS A 173 0.97 -17.71 4.13
CA LYS A 173 0.68 -17.86 2.70
C LYS A 173 1.69 -17.10 1.84
N LEU A 174 1.91 -15.82 2.13
CA LEU A 174 2.83 -14.98 1.36
C LEU A 174 4.29 -15.46 1.50
N ALA A 175 4.71 -15.92 2.68
CA ALA A 175 6.04 -16.49 2.88
C ALA A 175 6.26 -17.72 1.99
N GLY A 176 5.29 -18.62 1.91
CA GLY A 176 5.34 -19.78 1.02
C GLY A 176 5.40 -19.40 -0.45
N MET A 177 4.66 -18.36 -0.88
CA MET A 177 4.72 -17.86 -2.25
C MET A 177 6.08 -17.23 -2.58
N LEU A 178 6.66 -16.46 -1.65
CA LEU A 178 7.97 -15.85 -1.80
C LEU A 178 9.08 -16.92 -1.91
N GLU A 179 8.98 -17.99 -1.12
CA GLU A 179 9.89 -19.11 -1.16
C GLU A 179 9.80 -19.87 -2.49
N ALA A 180 8.59 -20.13 -2.97
CA ALA A 180 8.35 -20.75 -4.29
C ALA A 180 8.87 -19.88 -5.44
N ALA A 181 8.83 -18.55 -5.31
CA ALA A 181 9.41 -17.61 -6.26
C ALA A 181 10.93 -17.52 -6.20
N LEU A 182 11.58 -18.19 -5.25
CA LEU A 182 13.01 -18.05 -4.97
C LEU A 182 13.42 -16.60 -4.67
N GLY A 183 12.51 -15.84 -4.05
CA GLY A 183 12.71 -14.45 -3.66
C GLY A 183 12.76 -13.46 -4.82
N VAL A 184 13.10 -12.21 -4.51
CA VAL A 184 13.13 -11.08 -5.46
C VAL A 184 14.13 -11.24 -6.58
N THR A 185 15.19 -12.05 -6.38
CA THR A 185 16.25 -12.28 -7.36
C THR A 185 16.13 -13.61 -8.11
N GLY A 186 15.19 -14.47 -7.72
CA GLY A 186 15.08 -15.84 -8.24
C GLY A 186 16.24 -16.77 -7.81
N GLN A 187 17.01 -16.37 -6.79
CA GLN A 187 18.21 -17.11 -6.34
C GLN A 187 18.05 -17.73 -4.95
N GLY A 188 16.84 -17.70 -4.40
CA GLY A 188 16.51 -18.18 -3.07
C GLY A 188 16.22 -17.07 -2.06
N VAL A 189 15.67 -17.46 -0.92
CA VAL A 189 15.34 -16.57 0.19
C VAL A 189 16.42 -16.67 1.25
N PRO A 190 17.25 -15.62 1.43
CA PRO A 190 18.27 -15.64 2.48
C PRO A 190 17.62 -15.61 3.87
N PRO A 191 18.25 -16.14 4.91
CA PRO A 191 17.75 -16.09 6.27
C PRO A 191 17.63 -14.64 6.75
N THR A 192 16.47 -14.27 7.29
CA THR A 192 16.17 -12.90 7.75
C THR A 192 16.73 -12.58 9.14
N ALA A 193 17.12 -13.61 9.92
CA ALA A 193 17.56 -13.44 11.32
C ALA A 193 18.75 -12.49 11.51
N GLY A 194 19.68 -12.44 10.56
CA GLY A 194 20.84 -11.53 10.61
C GLY A 194 20.53 -10.09 10.16
N ALA A 195 19.46 -9.88 9.41
CA ALA A 195 19.11 -8.59 8.85
C ALA A 195 18.55 -7.61 9.93
N HIS A 196 18.07 -8.14 11.04
CA HIS A 196 17.54 -7.37 12.17
C HIS A 196 18.55 -7.08 13.29
N ALA A 197 19.75 -7.65 13.21
CA ALA A 197 20.78 -7.48 14.22
C ALA A 197 21.48 -6.11 14.11
N SER A 198 20.73 -5.04 14.41
CA SER A 198 21.32 -3.71 14.67
C SER A 198 21.38 -3.49 16.17
N ALA A 199 22.55 -3.09 16.68
CA ALA A 199 22.71 -2.69 18.07
C ALA A 199 21.92 -1.41 18.42
N THR A 200 21.47 -0.66 17.41
CA THR A 200 20.64 0.54 17.56
C THR A 200 19.17 0.17 17.41
N PRO A 201 18.27 0.58 18.33
CA PRO A 201 16.84 0.39 18.13
C PRO A 201 16.42 0.96 16.78
N PRO A 202 15.58 0.26 16.01
CA PRO A 202 15.13 0.75 14.72
C PRO A 202 14.35 2.06 14.91
N LEU A 203 14.65 3.07 14.11
CA LEU A 203 13.84 4.26 13.99
C LEU A 203 12.42 3.85 13.59
N THR A 204 11.41 4.47 14.17
CA THR A 204 10.01 4.11 13.94
C THR A 204 9.26 5.08 13.02
N ASP A 205 9.99 5.94 12.32
CA ASP A 205 9.43 6.89 11.34
C ASP A 205 8.21 7.66 11.85
N ASP A 206 8.29 8.13 13.10
CA ASP A 206 7.18 8.80 13.77
C ASP A 206 5.89 7.95 13.89
N ALA A 207 5.97 6.62 13.77
CA ALA A 207 4.81 5.73 13.84
C ALA A 207 4.00 5.92 15.12
N SER A 208 4.66 6.15 16.26
CA SER A 208 4.00 6.47 17.54
C SER A 208 3.24 7.79 17.47
N GLU A 209 3.77 8.79 16.75
CA GLU A 209 3.10 10.07 16.51
C GLU A 209 1.88 9.89 15.60
N PHE A 210 1.98 9.04 14.58
CA PHE A 210 0.86 8.74 13.69
C PHE A 210 -0.30 8.10 14.44
N ILE A 211 -0.02 7.16 15.36
CA ILE A 211 -1.03 6.56 16.25
C ILE A 211 -1.63 7.62 17.18
N ARG A 212 -0.81 8.54 17.70
CA ARG A 212 -1.29 9.64 18.55
C ARG A 212 -2.22 10.57 17.78
N LEU A 213 -1.88 10.90 16.51
CA LEU A 213 -2.71 11.72 15.63
C LEU A 213 -4.03 11.03 15.29
N GLU A 214 -4.01 9.71 15.05
CA GLU A 214 -5.21 8.91 14.84
C GLU A 214 -6.13 8.96 16.03
N ARG A 215 -5.62 8.68 17.24
CA ARG A 215 -6.38 8.76 18.50
C ARG A 215 -6.91 10.16 18.78
N ALA A 216 -6.14 11.21 18.44
CA ALA A 216 -6.61 12.58 18.53
C ALA A 216 -7.69 12.87 17.47
N GLY A 217 -7.59 12.23 16.30
CA GLY A 217 -8.54 12.33 15.19
C GLY A 217 -9.82 11.50 15.40
N GLU A 218 -9.85 10.57 16.38
CA GLU A 218 -11.10 9.93 16.82
C GLU A 218 -12.13 10.96 17.33
N LYS A 219 -11.69 12.16 17.70
CA LYS A 219 -12.56 13.35 17.86
C LYS A 219 -13.12 13.88 16.54
N TRP A 220 -12.68 13.37 15.41
CA TRP A 220 -13.16 13.67 14.07
C TRP A 220 -14.09 12.55 13.53
N SER A 221 -14.77 11.86 14.43
CA SER A 221 -15.85 10.96 14.03
C SER A 221 -16.84 11.71 13.14
N ILE A 222 -17.43 10.98 12.20
CA ILE A 222 -18.52 11.53 11.41
C ILE A 222 -19.60 12.06 12.39
N PRO A 223 -20.10 13.29 12.22
CA PRO A 223 -21.21 13.78 13.04
C PRO A 223 -22.40 12.82 12.94
N GLU A 224 -23.05 12.52 14.07
CA GLU A 224 -24.14 11.54 14.14
C GLU A 224 -25.29 11.87 13.16
N ASP A 225 -25.60 13.16 13.00
CA ASP A 225 -26.59 13.68 12.06
C ASP A 225 -26.18 13.43 10.58
N LEU A 226 -24.87 13.51 10.28
CA LEU A 226 -24.34 13.17 8.97
C LEU A 226 -24.29 11.65 8.77
N GLU A 227 -23.89 10.88 9.76
CA GLU A 227 -23.78 9.42 9.67
C GLU A 227 -25.12 8.78 9.31
N THR A 228 -26.19 9.20 9.98
CA THR A 228 -27.55 8.78 9.67
C THR A 228 -27.91 9.06 8.21
N ARG A 229 -27.58 10.27 7.72
CA ARG A 229 -27.86 10.64 6.31
C ARG A 229 -26.97 9.90 5.32
N VAL A 230 -25.75 9.61 5.67
CA VAL A 230 -24.81 8.82 4.86
C VAL A 230 -25.33 7.41 4.63
N HIS A 231 -25.83 6.76 5.67
CA HIS A 231 -26.44 5.44 5.54
C HIS A 231 -27.72 5.48 4.71
N ALA A 232 -28.62 6.41 4.98
CA ALA A 232 -29.85 6.58 4.20
C ALA A 232 -29.57 6.87 2.71
N PHE A 233 -28.55 7.66 2.40
CA PHE A 233 -28.11 7.89 1.02
C PHE A 233 -27.55 6.63 0.37
N GLY A 234 -26.78 5.84 1.10
CA GLY A 234 -26.28 4.55 0.64
C GLY A 234 -27.40 3.57 0.28
N ASP A 235 -28.46 3.51 1.08
CA ASP A 235 -29.64 2.68 0.80
C ASP A 235 -30.35 3.13 -0.48
N VAL A 236 -30.48 4.44 -0.69
CA VAL A 236 -31.08 5.00 -1.90
C VAL A 236 -30.21 4.75 -3.15
N LEU A 237 -28.87 4.79 -3.01
CA LEU A 237 -27.95 4.40 -4.09
C LEU A 237 -28.14 2.93 -4.48
N VAL A 238 -28.24 2.03 -3.50
CA VAL A 238 -28.49 0.60 -3.74
C VAL A 238 -29.84 0.36 -4.42
N ALA A 239 -30.86 1.08 -3.99
CA ALA A 239 -32.20 1.01 -4.62
C ALA A 239 -32.24 1.62 -6.03
N CYS A 240 -31.21 2.36 -6.45
CA CYS A 240 -31.17 3.10 -7.73
C CYS A 240 -32.41 4.01 -7.93
N ASP A 241 -32.96 4.55 -6.85
CA ASP A 241 -34.14 5.44 -6.89
C ASP A 241 -33.71 6.88 -7.17
N GLY A 242 -33.81 7.29 -8.43
CA GLY A 242 -33.42 8.63 -8.88
C GLY A 242 -34.25 9.77 -8.24
N VAL A 243 -35.49 9.53 -7.86
CA VAL A 243 -36.34 10.52 -7.19
C VAL A 243 -35.91 10.72 -5.73
N ALA A 244 -35.65 9.60 -5.03
CA ALA A 244 -35.16 9.64 -3.66
C ALA A 244 -33.72 10.22 -3.58
N LEU A 245 -32.86 9.94 -4.56
CA LEU A 245 -31.52 10.54 -4.67
C LEU A 245 -31.60 12.08 -4.75
N GLY A 246 -32.54 12.64 -5.48
CA GLY A 246 -32.74 14.09 -5.59
C GLY A 246 -32.98 14.80 -4.25
N ARG A 247 -33.42 14.07 -3.21
CA ARG A 247 -33.60 14.63 -1.85
C ARG A 247 -32.29 14.88 -1.12
N PHE A 248 -31.21 14.21 -1.57
CA PHE A 248 -29.86 14.32 -0.99
C PHE A 248 -28.93 15.20 -1.81
N LEU A 249 -29.15 15.32 -3.11
CA LEU A 249 -28.28 16.01 -4.05
C LEU A 249 -28.68 17.47 -4.24
N ASP A 250 -27.68 18.36 -4.40
CA ASP A 250 -27.92 19.77 -4.75
C ASP A 250 -28.22 19.94 -6.24
N ALA A 251 -27.79 19.00 -7.09
CA ALA A 251 -28.08 18.96 -8.52
C ALA A 251 -28.61 17.58 -8.90
N ALA A 252 -29.30 17.49 -10.03
CA ALA A 252 -29.77 16.22 -10.56
C ALA A 252 -28.59 15.25 -10.77
N PRO A 253 -28.73 13.97 -10.44
CA PRO A 253 -27.67 12.97 -10.64
C PRO A 253 -27.38 12.80 -12.13
N ASP A 254 -26.13 12.58 -12.48
CA ASP A 254 -25.73 12.27 -13.85
C ASP A 254 -26.40 10.96 -14.31
N ALA A 255 -27.03 11.04 -15.50
CA ALA A 255 -27.72 9.90 -16.10
C ALA A 255 -26.76 8.73 -16.40
N ALA A 256 -25.50 9.01 -16.77
CA ALA A 256 -24.49 8.01 -16.99
C ALA A 256 -24.13 7.28 -15.69
N LEU A 257 -24.04 7.99 -14.57
CA LEU A 257 -23.81 7.39 -13.25
C LEU A 257 -24.97 6.46 -12.85
N LEU A 258 -26.22 6.91 -13.02
CA LEU A 258 -27.40 6.08 -12.70
C LEU A 258 -27.45 4.81 -13.55
N LEU A 259 -27.05 4.88 -14.80
CA LEU A 259 -26.98 3.74 -15.70
C LEU A 259 -25.91 2.75 -15.23
N ALA A 260 -24.71 3.22 -14.90
CA ALA A 260 -23.62 2.40 -14.39
C ALA A 260 -24.01 1.69 -13.08
N LEU A 261 -24.70 2.36 -12.16
CA LEU A 261 -25.18 1.75 -10.91
C LEU A 261 -26.22 0.65 -11.17
N LYS A 262 -27.14 0.86 -12.08
CA LYS A 262 -28.14 -0.16 -12.46
C LYS A 262 -27.53 -1.40 -13.09
N ASP A 263 -26.51 -1.22 -13.92
CA ASP A 263 -25.82 -2.34 -14.59
C ASP A 263 -25.14 -3.29 -13.60
N VAL A 264 -24.65 -2.77 -12.47
CA VAL A 264 -23.98 -3.58 -11.43
C VAL A 264 -24.97 -4.40 -10.59
N ARG A 265 -26.26 -4.08 -10.60
CA ARG A 265 -27.30 -4.72 -9.76
C ARG A 265 -26.93 -4.72 -8.29
N LEU A 266 -26.82 -3.54 -7.73
CA LEU A 266 -26.38 -3.29 -6.37
C LEU A 266 -27.26 -4.03 -5.34
N ALA A 267 -26.62 -4.58 -4.30
CA ALA A 267 -27.26 -5.33 -3.23
C ALA A 267 -26.96 -4.74 -1.85
N ARG A 268 -25.78 -4.12 -1.68
CA ARG A 268 -25.39 -3.53 -0.39
C ARG A 268 -24.42 -2.36 -0.60
N HIS A 269 -24.37 -1.51 0.40
CA HIS A 269 -23.40 -0.43 0.48
C HIS A 269 -22.58 -0.52 1.77
N GLN A 270 -21.39 0.08 1.74
CA GLN A 270 -20.54 0.27 2.89
C GLN A 270 -19.87 1.64 2.80
N MET A 271 -19.77 2.35 3.91
CA MET A 271 -18.90 3.52 4.02
C MET A 271 -17.45 3.04 4.11
N ALA A 272 -16.68 3.23 3.04
CA ALA A 272 -15.30 2.76 2.94
C ALA A 272 -14.30 3.74 3.56
N ALA A 273 -14.58 5.04 3.53
CA ALA A 273 -13.74 6.07 4.11
C ALA A 273 -14.52 7.37 4.37
N PHE A 274 -14.00 8.17 5.28
CA PHE A 274 -14.50 9.49 5.60
C PHE A 274 -13.33 10.48 5.72
N ALA A 275 -13.49 11.69 5.18
CA ALA A 275 -12.51 12.75 5.29
C ALA A 275 -13.18 14.11 5.48
N LYS A 276 -12.53 15.02 6.23
CA LYS A 276 -12.90 16.42 6.33
C LYS A 276 -11.99 17.26 5.45
N LEU A 277 -12.59 18.01 4.53
CA LEU A 277 -11.85 18.94 3.67
C LEU A 277 -12.49 20.34 3.78
N GLY A 278 -11.97 21.19 4.64
CA GLY A 278 -12.55 22.49 4.96
C GLY A 278 -13.99 22.35 5.49
N ARG A 279 -14.94 23.01 4.82
CA ARG A 279 -16.38 22.92 5.14
C ARG A 279 -17.05 21.64 4.61
N HIS A 280 -16.38 20.89 3.74
CA HIS A 280 -16.92 19.69 3.14
C HIS A 280 -16.56 18.44 3.93
N ARG A 281 -17.39 17.41 3.80
CA ARG A 281 -17.17 16.05 4.26
C ARG A 281 -17.21 15.14 3.04
N ILE A 282 -16.13 14.38 2.83
CA ILE A 282 -16.03 13.43 1.73
C ILE A 282 -16.30 12.05 2.31
N VAL A 283 -17.31 11.39 1.79
CA VAL A 283 -17.64 10.01 2.15
C VAL A 283 -17.42 9.13 0.93
N LYS A 284 -16.62 8.10 1.09
CA LYS A 284 -16.37 7.09 0.07
C LYS A 284 -17.28 5.91 0.31
N TYR A 285 -18.10 5.58 -0.67
CA TYR A 285 -18.97 4.42 -0.67
C TYR A 285 -18.36 3.30 -1.49
N ARG A 286 -18.40 2.10 -0.95
CA ARG A 286 -18.24 0.86 -1.68
C ARG A 286 -19.63 0.25 -1.85
N LEU A 287 -20.04 0.08 -3.10
CA LEU A 287 -21.34 -0.47 -3.47
C LEU A 287 -21.09 -1.83 -4.12
N GLU A 288 -21.67 -2.87 -3.57
CA GLU A 288 -21.48 -4.22 -4.07
C GLU A 288 -22.76 -4.76 -4.69
N GLY A 289 -22.65 -5.41 -5.83
CA GLY A 289 -23.74 -5.97 -6.56
C GLY A 289 -23.40 -7.29 -7.24
N ALA A 290 -24.39 -7.88 -7.90
CA ALA A 290 -24.26 -9.19 -8.55
C ALA A 290 -23.26 -9.21 -9.71
N ARG A 291 -22.92 -8.05 -10.29
CA ARG A 291 -22.04 -7.92 -11.46
C ARG A 291 -20.75 -7.16 -11.17
N GLY A 292 -20.43 -6.88 -9.91
CA GLY A 292 -19.20 -6.20 -9.54
C GLY A 292 -19.35 -5.26 -8.35
N THR A 293 -18.33 -4.43 -8.18
CA THR A 293 -18.24 -3.43 -7.10
C THR A 293 -18.00 -2.06 -7.70
N VAL A 294 -18.77 -1.06 -7.23
CA VAL A 294 -18.60 0.34 -7.61
C VAL A 294 -18.09 1.14 -6.42
N THR A 295 -17.16 2.04 -6.65
CA THR A 295 -16.67 2.96 -5.64
C THR A 295 -17.05 4.39 -6.01
N LEU A 296 -17.73 5.09 -5.10
CA LEU A 296 -18.16 6.48 -5.27
C LEU A 296 -17.60 7.37 -4.16
N ASN A 297 -17.24 8.60 -4.48
CA ASN A 297 -17.02 9.67 -3.51
C ASN A 297 -18.21 10.63 -3.51
N ALA A 298 -18.83 10.83 -2.36
CA ALA A 298 -19.84 11.84 -2.15
C ALA A 298 -19.27 12.99 -1.33
N ARG A 299 -19.38 14.22 -1.87
CA ARG A 299 -18.95 15.44 -1.19
C ARG A 299 -20.14 16.08 -0.51
N TRP A 300 -20.22 15.96 0.81
CA TRP A 300 -21.26 16.51 1.65
C TRP A 300 -20.91 17.92 2.11
N ALA A 301 -21.91 18.79 2.14
CA ALA A 301 -21.84 20.12 2.74
C ALA A 301 -23.07 20.34 3.63
N GLN A 302 -22.88 21.04 4.75
CA GLN A 302 -23.98 21.45 5.63
C GLN A 302 -24.50 22.78 5.14
N GLY A 303 -25.80 22.82 4.78
CA GLY A 303 -26.54 24.01 4.42
C GLY A 303 -27.65 24.29 5.43
N GLU A 304 -28.54 25.27 5.12
CA GLU A 304 -29.69 25.62 5.97
C GLU A 304 -30.68 24.46 6.17
N SER A 305 -30.83 23.59 5.18
CA SER A 305 -31.68 22.39 5.21
C SER A 305 -30.98 21.11 5.69
N GLY A 306 -29.79 21.23 6.28
CA GLY A 306 -28.99 20.11 6.75
C GLY A 306 -27.94 19.66 5.72
N TRP A 307 -27.41 18.43 5.89
CA TRP A 307 -26.37 17.88 5.04
C TRP A 307 -26.89 17.48 3.65
N ARG A 308 -26.22 17.97 2.60
CA ARG A 308 -26.51 17.64 1.21
C ARG A 308 -25.24 17.28 0.43
N VAL A 309 -25.39 16.53 -0.65
CA VAL A 309 -24.29 16.11 -1.53
C VAL A 309 -24.20 17.08 -2.70
N GLY A 310 -23.14 17.88 -2.72
CA GLY A 310 -22.87 18.85 -3.80
C GLY A 310 -22.11 18.25 -4.99
N ALA A 311 -21.45 17.12 -4.80
CA ALA A 311 -20.79 16.39 -5.89
C ALA A 311 -20.76 14.89 -5.60
N LEU A 312 -20.88 14.08 -6.66
CA LEU A 312 -20.84 12.63 -6.61
C LEU A 312 -19.92 12.14 -7.75
N ASP A 313 -18.76 11.61 -7.37
CA ASP A 313 -17.72 11.21 -8.32
C ASP A 313 -17.57 9.70 -8.34
N LEU A 314 -17.61 9.11 -9.55
CA LEU A 314 -17.29 7.69 -9.76
C LEU A 314 -15.78 7.50 -9.72
N VAL A 315 -15.29 6.62 -8.83
CA VAL A 315 -13.86 6.38 -8.66
C VAL A 315 -13.42 5.11 -9.39
N LYS A 316 -14.24 4.05 -9.34
CA LYS A 316 -13.95 2.74 -9.97
C LYS A 316 -15.28 2.00 -10.21
N ILE A 317 -15.39 1.33 -11.33
CA ILE A 317 -16.43 0.32 -11.65
C ILE A 317 -15.80 -1.06 -11.62
#